data_47c07d70242c195a6fa30c0b579f695f
#
_entry.id   47c07d70242c195a6fa30c0b579f695f
#
_cell.length_a   1.000
_cell.length_b   1.000
_cell.length_c   1.000
_cell.angle_alpha   90.00
_cell.angle_beta   90.00
_cell.angle_gamma   90.00
#
_symmetry.space_group_name_H-M   'P 1'
#
loop_
_entity.id
_entity.type
_entity.pdbx_description
1 polymer ?
#
loop_
_entity_poly.entity_id
_entity_poly.type
_entity_poly.pdbx_seq_one_letter_code
_entity_poly.pdbx_strand_id
1 'polypeptide(L)'
;MPYEANVTDVAYRYDGSFAGFLCCVFESYARHEIPSEVCSPEEGQLNLFGTREILTDRQRAKRVAVGLDRLGPQVKDRIVTGFLSTDPGKDLTLLRFARRCFAQGPQAVQMLGDPDVAAAFAIERAVNNEAGKFIEFIRFEERDGMLGTVIHPKHQVCLLYTSDAADD
;
A
#
# COMPACT_ATOMS: atom_id res chain seq x y z
N MET A 1 -4.78 -24.18 9.62
CA MET A 1 -5.65 -23.54 10.61
C MET A 1 -6.04 -22.18 10.07
N PRO A 2 -7.32 -21.90 9.84
CA PRO A 2 -7.72 -20.56 9.58
C PRO A 2 -7.42 -19.75 10.83
N TYR A 3 -6.53 -18.81 10.69
CA TYR A 3 -6.09 -17.94 11.77
C TYR A 3 -7.13 -16.83 11.91
N GLU A 4 -8.10 -17.02 12.78
CA GLU A 4 -9.09 -16.00 13.11
C GLU A 4 -8.38 -14.89 13.89
N ALA A 5 -8.05 -13.81 13.20
CA ALA A 5 -7.63 -12.59 13.84
C ALA A 5 -8.88 -11.85 14.35
N ASN A 6 -8.86 -11.46 15.60
CA ASN A 6 -9.92 -10.64 16.17
C ASN A 6 -9.87 -9.23 15.56
N VAL A 7 -10.99 -8.76 15.02
CA VAL A 7 -11.14 -7.36 14.68
C VAL A 7 -11.22 -6.57 15.99
N THR A 8 -10.32 -5.61 16.16
CA THR A 8 -10.22 -4.77 17.36
C THR A 8 -10.56 -3.32 17.06
N ASP A 9 -10.95 -2.57 18.08
CA ASP A 9 -11.21 -1.13 17.95
C ASP A 9 -9.93 -0.29 18.01
N VAL A 10 -8.76 -0.92 17.92
CA VAL A 10 -7.45 -0.25 17.99
C VAL A 10 -7.07 0.29 16.63
N ALA A 11 -6.71 1.56 16.55
CA ALA A 11 -6.11 2.18 15.40
C ALA A 11 -4.57 2.03 15.46
N TYR A 12 -3.96 1.66 14.35
CA TYR A 12 -2.50 1.67 14.19
C TYR A 12 -2.06 3.02 13.60
N ARG A 13 -1.07 3.63 14.23
CA ARG A 13 -0.42 4.84 13.74
C ARG A 13 1.04 4.54 13.43
N TYR A 14 1.50 4.89 12.25
CA TYR A 14 2.86 4.65 11.79
C TYR A 14 3.43 5.89 11.11
N ASP A 15 4.70 5.86 10.69
CA ASP A 15 5.42 7.02 10.14
C ASP A 15 5.09 7.38 8.69
N GLY A 16 4.16 6.67 8.03
CA GLY A 16 3.79 6.88 6.63
C GLY A 16 4.75 6.24 5.61
N SER A 17 5.86 5.65 6.05
CA SER A 17 6.80 4.94 5.17
C SER A 17 6.28 3.55 4.79
N PHE A 18 6.72 3.04 3.63
CA PHE A 18 6.39 1.67 3.24
C PHE A 18 6.90 0.63 4.24
N ALA A 19 8.10 0.84 4.80
CA ALA A 19 8.64 -0.02 5.84
C ALA A 19 7.77 0.01 7.12
N GLY A 20 7.27 1.18 7.51
CA GLY A 20 6.33 1.33 8.61
C GLY A 20 5.00 0.61 8.34
N PHE A 21 4.47 0.70 7.13
CA PHE A 21 3.29 -0.07 6.73
C PHE A 21 3.52 -1.59 6.84
N LEU A 22 4.67 -2.09 6.39
CA LEU A 22 5.02 -3.51 6.56
C LEU A 22 5.15 -3.91 8.03
N CYS A 23 5.57 -3.00 8.91
CA CYS A 23 5.56 -3.22 10.35
C CYS A 23 4.13 -3.29 10.91
N CYS A 24 3.18 -2.53 10.36
CA CYS A 24 1.76 -2.68 10.72
C CYS A 24 1.24 -4.07 10.36
N VAL A 25 1.58 -4.59 9.18
CA VAL A 25 1.25 -5.97 8.79
C VAL A 25 1.88 -6.97 9.76
N PHE A 26 3.17 -6.82 10.10
CA PHE A 26 3.86 -7.68 11.06
C PHE A 26 3.16 -7.67 12.43
N GLU A 27 2.85 -6.48 12.96
CA GLU A 27 2.25 -6.31 14.28
C GLU A 27 0.85 -6.95 14.33
N SER A 28 0.08 -6.84 13.25
CA SER A 28 -1.24 -7.48 13.16
C SER A 28 -1.18 -9.00 13.31
N TYR A 29 -0.08 -9.62 12.86
CA TYR A 29 0.17 -11.05 13.06
C TYR A 29 0.70 -11.34 14.47
N ALA A 30 1.65 -10.55 14.96
CA ALA A 30 2.23 -10.74 16.28
C ALA A 30 1.20 -10.63 17.41
N ARG A 31 0.17 -9.80 17.21
CA ARG A 31 -0.89 -9.58 18.19
C ARG A 31 -2.20 -10.32 17.90
N HIS A 32 -2.24 -11.05 16.78
CA HIS A 32 -3.45 -11.78 16.37
C HIS A 32 -4.69 -10.89 16.21
N GLU A 33 -4.51 -9.67 15.72
CA GLU A 33 -5.58 -8.70 15.58
C GLU A 33 -5.61 -8.07 14.18
N ILE A 34 -6.78 -7.58 13.78
CA ILE A 34 -6.95 -6.69 12.64
C ILE A 34 -7.37 -5.34 13.21
N PRO A 35 -6.59 -4.26 13.03
CA PRO A 35 -6.94 -2.95 13.54
C PRO A 35 -8.20 -2.42 12.85
N SER A 36 -8.90 -1.51 13.53
CA SER A 36 -10.04 -0.80 12.94
C SER A 36 -9.62 0.21 11.89
N GLU A 37 -8.40 0.75 12.04
CA GLU A 37 -7.83 1.77 11.16
C GLU A 37 -6.30 1.67 11.14
N VAL A 38 -5.70 2.05 10.01
CA VAL A 38 -4.25 2.23 9.88
C VAL A 38 -4.02 3.62 9.32
N CYS A 39 -3.37 4.48 10.10
CA CYS A 39 -3.22 5.91 9.79
C CYS A 39 -1.77 6.30 9.64
N SER A 40 -1.47 7.07 8.60
CA SER A 40 -0.22 7.82 8.48
C SER A 40 -0.31 9.16 9.20
N PRO A 41 0.82 9.87 9.46
CA PRO A 41 0.81 11.15 10.15
C PRO A 41 -0.03 12.24 9.48
N GLU A 42 -0.22 12.13 8.15
CA GLU A 42 -0.97 13.10 7.36
C GLU A 42 -2.49 12.97 7.53
N GLU A 43 -2.97 11.83 7.98
CA GLU A 43 -4.39 11.54 8.13
C GLU A 43 -5.00 12.00 9.47
N GLY A 44 -4.34 12.81 10.22
CA GLY A 44 -4.72 13.64 11.38
C GLY A 44 -5.99 13.38 12.20
N GLN A 45 -6.69 12.27 12.03
CA GLN A 45 -7.88 11.96 12.80
C GLN A 45 -7.52 11.40 14.19
N LEU A 46 -7.98 12.10 15.20
CA LEU A 46 -7.97 11.60 16.60
C LEU A 46 -9.07 10.56 16.72
N ASN A 47 -8.70 9.29 16.73
CA ASN A 47 -9.66 8.23 17.04
C ASN A 47 -10.06 8.25 18.51
N LEU A 48 -11.37 8.18 18.77
CA LEU A 48 -11.96 8.00 20.10
C LEU A 48 -11.61 6.64 20.71
N PHE A 49 -11.10 5.72 19.93
CA PHE A 49 -10.66 4.38 20.31
C PHE A 49 -9.15 4.34 20.53
N GLY A 50 -8.66 3.35 21.23
CA GLY A 50 -7.25 3.25 21.56
C GLY A 50 -6.35 3.32 20.31
N THR A 51 -5.32 4.16 20.35
CA THR A 51 -4.32 4.28 19.29
C THR A 51 -3.05 3.56 19.72
N ARG A 52 -2.49 2.75 18.82
CA ARG A 52 -1.20 2.11 19.02
C ARG A 52 -0.19 2.64 18.02
N GLU A 53 0.92 3.17 18.53
CA GLU A 53 2.03 3.58 17.68
C GLU A 53 2.84 2.36 17.25
N ILE A 54 3.05 2.25 15.93
CA ILE A 54 3.84 1.20 15.31
C ILE A 54 5.17 1.81 14.89
N LEU A 55 6.22 1.44 15.61
CA LEU A 55 7.56 1.90 15.29
C LEU A 55 8.12 1.12 14.09
N THR A 56 8.76 1.83 13.19
CA THR A 56 9.40 1.25 12.01
C THR A 56 10.65 0.48 12.41
N ASP A 57 10.62 -0.83 12.20
CA ASP A 57 11.73 -1.76 12.42
C ASP A 57 12.12 -2.43 11.10
N ARG A 58 13.36 -2.23 10.68
CA ARG A 58 13.88 -2.77 9.40
C ARG A 58 13.84 -4.28 9.32
N GLN A 59 14.08 -4.98 10.42
CA GLN A 59 14.10 -6.45 10.43
C GLN A 59 12.67 -7.00 10.30
N ARG A 60 11.70 -6.39 11.01
CA ARG A 60 10.29 -6.76 10.90
C ARG A 60 9.75 -6.48 9.50
N ALA A 61 10.02 -5.28 8.96
CA ALA A 61 9.65 -4.92 7.59
C ALA A 61 10.24 -5.89 6.56
N LYS A 62 11.53 -6.24 6.69
CA LYS A 62 12.20 -7.19 5.80
C LYS A 62 11.56 -8.59 5.85
N ARG A 63 11.15 -9.07 7.03
CA ARG A 63 10.46 -10.37 7.16
C ARG A 63 9.16 -10.39 6.37
N VAL A 64 8.36 -9.33 6.44
CA VAL A 64 7.11 -9.20 5.67
C VAL A 64 7.42 -9.08 4.18
N ALA A 65 8.40 -8.26 3.79
CA ALA A 65 8.80 -8.10 2.38
C ALA A 65 9.23 -9.44 1.76
N VAL A 66 10.06 -10.22 2.44
CA VAL A 66 10.45 -11.58 2.00
C VAL A 66 9.22 -12.49 1.87
N GLY A 67 8.28 -12.38 2.79
CA GLY A 67 7.01 -13.12 2.71
C GLY A 67 6.21 -12.75 1.45
N LEU A 68 6.11 -11.46 1.14
CA LEU A 68 5.44 -10.97 -0.07
C LEU A 68 6.16 -11.42 -1.35
N ASP A 69 7.49 -11.39 -1.37
CA ASP A 69 8.29 -11.88 -2.50
C ASP A 69 8.00 -13.36 -2.79
N ARG A 70 7.80 -14.17 -1.76
CA ARG A 70 7.43 -15.59 -1.90
C ARG A 70 6.02 -15.81 -2.45
N LEU A 71 5.11 -14.86 -2.22
CA LEU A 71 3.76 -14.91 -2.79
C LEU A 71 3.73 -14.53 -4.28
N GLY A 72 4.82 -13.97 -4.78
CA GLY A 72 4.99 -13.65 -6.19
C GLY A 72 4.74 -12.18 -6.55
N PRO A 73 5.13 -11.80 -7.77
CA PRO A 73 5.16 -10.40 -8.19
C PRO A 73 3.77 -9.76 -8.20
N GLN A 74 2.73 -10.46 -8.61
CA GLN A 74 1.38 -9.89 -8.70
C GLN A 74 0.85 -9.41 -7.34
N VAL A 75 1.12 -10.15 -6.26
CA VAL A 75 0.73 -9.73 -4.90
C VAL A 75 1.54 -8.53 -4.47
N LYS A 76 2.86 -8.58 -4.67
CA LYS A 76 3.77 -7.50 -4.30
C LYS A 76 3.45 -6.22 -5.05
N ASP A 77 3.30 -6.28 -6.37
CA ASP A 77 3.01 -5.12 -7.22
C ASP A 77 1.70 -4.45 -6.84
N ARG A 78 0.65 -5.22 -6.53
CA ARG A 78 -0.62 -4.68 -6.05
C ARG A 78 -0.46 -3.92 -4.75
N ILE A 79 0.32 -4.43 -3.80
CA ILE A 79 0.57 -3.76 -2.51
C ILE A 79 1.40 -2.50 -2.72
N VAL A 80 2.50 -2.58 -3.48
CA VAL A 80 3.39 -1.45 -3.75
C VAL A 80 2.65 -0.34 -4.50
N THR A 81 1.96 -0.70 -5.58
CA THR A 81 1.18 0.27 -6.37
C THR A 81 0.04 0.87 -5.55
N GLY A 82 -0.70 0.03 -4.82
CA GLY A 82 -1.79 0.49 -3.95
C GLY A 82 -1.30 1.43 -2.85
N PHE A 83 -0.10 1.23 -2.33
CA PHE A 83 0.49 2.11 -1.32
C PHE A 83 0.72 3.54 -1.82
N LEU A 84 0.90 3.74 -3.12
CA LEU A 84 1.03 5.06 -3.75
C LEU A 84 -0.30 5.82 -3.82
N SER A 85 -1.43 5.17 -3.56
CA SER A 85 -2.73 5.83 -3.47
C SER A 85 -2.77 6.83 -2.32
N THR A 86 -3.53 7.90 -2.52
CA THR A 86 -3.88 8.88 -1.47
C THR A 86 -5.31 8.70 -0.96
N ASP A 87 -5.98 7.61 -1.37
CA ASP A 87 -7.34 7.36 -0.92
C ASP A 87 -7.37 7.03 0.58
N PRO A 88 -8.33 7.60 1.34
CA PRO A 88 -8.48 7.29 2.75
C PRO A 88 -8.72 5.80 2.98
N GLY A 89 -8.13 5.24 4.02
CA GLY A 89 -8.31 3.83 4.37
C GLY A 89 -7.55 2.83 3.48
N LYS A 90 -6.74 3.29 2.52
CA LYS A 90 -5.92 2.42 1.67
C LYS A 90 -5.06 1.45 2.48
N ASP A 91 -4.44 1.93 3.56
CA ASP A 91 -3.49 1.15 4.35
C ASP A 91 -4.17 -0.03 5.05
N LEU A 92 -5.35 0.18 5.60
CA LEU A 92 -6.15 -0.92 6.18
C LEU A 92 -6.57 -1.92 5.10
N THR A 93 -7.01 -1.44 3.94
CA THR A 93 -7.39 -2.28 2.80
C THR A 93 -6.23 -3.14 2.34
N LEU A 94 -5.03 -2.56 2.20
CA LEU A 94 -3.82 -3.29 1.80
C LEU A 94 -3.34 -4.27 2.87
N LEU A 95 -3.47 -3.92 4.15
CA LEU A 95 -3.17 -4.83 5.26
C LEU A 95 -4.08 -6.07 5.22
N ARG A 96 -5.38 -5.88 5.06
CA ARG A 96 -6.35 -6.99 4.92
C ARG A 96 -6.06 -7.85 3.69
N PHE A 97 -5.76 -7.22 2.56
CA PHE A 97 -5.37 -7.93 1.34
C PHE A 97 -4.10 -8.76 1.55
N ALA A 98 -3.05 -8.19 2.16
CA ALA A 98 -1.83 -8.92 2.46
C ALA A 98 -2.10 -10.15 3.34
N ARG A 99 -2.90 -9.99 4.39
CA ARG A 99 -3.31 -11.11 5.26
C ARG A 99 -4.08 -12.19 4.48
N ARG A 100 -4.95 -11.79 3.55
CA ARG A 100 -5.68 -12.74 2.71
C ARG A 100 -4.73 -13.54 1.82
N CYS A 101 -3.75 -12.88 1.19
CA CYS A 101 -2.74 -13.53 0.37
C CYS A 101 -1.83 -14.47 1.19
N PHE A 102 -1.42 -14.08 2.39
CA PHE A 102 -0.65 -14.96 3.26
C PHE A 102 -1.43 -16.20 3.71
N ALA A 103 -2.74 -16.08 3.91
CA ALA A 103 -3.59 -17.19 4.34
C ALA A 103 -3.93 -18.16 3.20
N GLN A 104 -4.16 -17.66 1.99
CA GLN A 104 -4.67 -18.43 0.85
C GLN A 104 -3.63 -18.70 -0.24
N GLY A 105 -2.48 -18.04 -0.16
CA GLY A 105 -1.42 -18.14 -1.16
C GLY A 105 -1.57 -17.16 -2.33
N PRO A 106 -0.69 -17.26 -3.34
CA PRO A 106 -0.61 -16.29 -4.44
C PRO A 106 -1.89 -16.24 -5.31
N GLN A 107 -2.66 -17.31 -5.38
CA GLN A 107 -3.92 -17.34 -6.12
C GLN A 107 -4.98 -16.40 -5.57
N ALA A 108 -4.87 -15.96 -4.32
CA ALA A 108 -5.79 -15.02 -3.70
C ALA A 108 -5.91 -13.71 -4.48
N VAL A 109 -4.85 -13.31 -5.18
CA VAL A 109 -4.82 -12.08 -6.00
C VAL A 109 -5.91 -12.07 -7.09
N GLN A 110 -6.37 -13.23 -7.53
CA GLN A 110 -7.40 -13.38 -8.58
C GLN A 110 -8.81 -13.54 -8.03
N MET A 111 -8.96 -13.65 -6.72
CA MET A 111 -10.25 -13.90 -6.07
C MET A 111 -11.06 -12.59 -5.90
N LEU A 112 -11.45 -11.98 -7.01
CA LEU A 112 -12.19 -10.71 -7.01
C LEU A 112 -13.58 -10.77 -6.37
N GLY A 113 -14.09 -11.95 -6.07
CA GLY A 113 -15.28 -12.13 -5.25
C GLY A 113 -15.06 -11.90 -3.75
N ASP A 114 -13.80 -11.91 -3.30
CA ASP A 114 -13.45 -11.56 -1.93
C ASP A 114 -13.40 -10.02 -1.80
N PRO A 115 -14.10 -9.42 -0.81
CA PRO A 115 -14.18 -7.96 -0.67
C PRO A 115 -12.82 -7.30 -0.43
N ASP A 116 -11.91 -7.93 0.32
CA ASP A 116 -10.58 -7.38 0.59
C ASP A 116 -9.72 -7.36 -0.68
N VAL A 117 -9.82 -8.42 -1.49
CA VAL A 117 -9.12 -8.52 -2.78
C VAL A 117 -9.68 -7.52 -3.79
N ALA A 118 -11.00 -7.43 -3.90
CA ALA A 118 -11.67 -6.49 -4.80
C ALA A 118 -11.34 -5.02 -4.46
N ALA A 119 -11.31 -4.68 -3.17
CA ALA A 119 -10.96 -3.34 -2.70
C ALA A 119 -9.50 -2.98 -3.03
N ALA A 120 -8.55 -3.89 -2.78
CA ALA A 120 -7.15 -3.68 -3.14
C ALA A 120 -6.95 -3.54 -4.65
N PHE A 121 -7.66 -4.34 -5.45
CA PHE A 121 -7.63 -4.23 -6.91
C PHE A 121 -8.17 -2.88 -7.40
N ALA A 122 -9.24 -2.37 -6.79
CA ALA A 122 -9.80 -1.06 -7.14
C ALA A 122 -8.80 0.08 -6.87
N ILE A 123 -8.07 0.03 -5.75
CA ILE A 123 -7.02 0.99 -5.40
C ILE A 123 -5.87 0.93 -6.43
N GLU A 124 -5.33 -0.25 -6.71
CA GLU A 124 -4.28 -0.46 -7.71
C GLU A 124 -4.71 0.09 -9.08
N ARG A 125 -5.92 -0.24 -9.52
CA ARG A 125 -6.47 0.23 -10.79
C ARG A 125 -6.59 1.74 -10.86
N ALA A 126 -6.99 2.40 -9.76
CA ALA A 126 -7.11 3.86 -9.72
C ALA A 126 -5.74 4.53 -9.92
N VAL A 127 -4.70 4.04 -9.24
CA VAL A 127 -3.32 4.53 -9.38
C VAL A 127 -2.81 4.31 -10.79
N ASN A 128 -2.96 3.11 -11.35
CA ASN A 128 -2.50 2.79 -12.70
C ASN A 128 -3.25 3.57 -13.78
N ASN A 129 -4.55 3.81 -13.63
CA ASN A 129 -5.33 4.61 -14.58
C ASN A 129 -4.86 6.08 -14.57
N GLU A 130 -4.52 6.63 -13.42
CA GLU A 130 -3.98 8.00 -13.35
C GLU A 130 -2.59 8.06 -14.00
N ALA A 131 -1.71 7.12 -13.69
CA ALA A 131 -0.39 7.01 -14.30
C ALA A 131 -0.49 6.91 -15.84
N GLY A 132 -1.38 6.07 -16.35
CA GLY A 132 -1.62 5.93 -17.79
C GLY A 132 -2.07 7.23 -18.45
N LYS A 133 -2.96 7.98 -17.80
CA LYS A 133 -3.39 9.30 -18.32
C LYS A 133 -2.23 10.28 -18.43
N PHE A 134 -1.31 10.31 -17.47
CA PHE A 134 -0.14 11.18 -17.57
C PHE A 134 0.75 10.79 -18.76
N ILE A 135 1.01 9.51 -19.00
CA ILE A 135 1.79 9.06 -20.15
C ILE A 135 1.14 9.49 -21.48
N GLU A 136 -0.17 9.33 -21.60
CA GLU A 136 -0.90 9.62 -22.85
C GLU A 136 -1.04 11.13 -23.11
N PHE A 137 -1.16 11.95 -22.08
CA PHE A 137 -1.52 13.37 -22.21
C PHE A 137 -0.43 14.35 -21.79
N ILE A 138 0.73 13.90 -21.30
CA ILE A 138 1.85 14.79 -21.00
C ILE A 138 2.33 15.47 -22.27
N ARG A 139 2.32 16.83 -22.26
CA ARG A 139 2.96 17.66 -23.26
C ARG A 139 4.13 18.38 -22.63
N PHE A 140 5.30 18.25 -23.23
CA PHE A 140 6.49 18.96 -22.80
C PHE A 140 6.49 20.37 -23.44
N GLU A 141 6.77 21.38 -22.65
CA GLU A 141 7.04 22.74 -23.11
C GLU A 141 8.54 23.01 -23.07
N GLU A 142 9.06 23.59 -24.13
CA GLU A 142 10.45 24.04 -24.17
C GLU A 142 10.57 25.41 -23.52
N ARG A 143 11.43 25.52 -22.49
CA ARG A 143 11.83 26.78 -21.88
C ARG A 143 13.35 26.80 -21.72
N ASP A 144 13.99 27.80 -22.30
CA ASP A 144 15.45 28.00 -22.21
C ASP A 144 16.28 26.77 -22.62
N GLY A 145 15.82 26.03 -23.66
CA GLY A 145 16.50 24.83 -24.16
C GLY A 145 16.29 23.56 -23.31
N MET A 146 15.40 23.63 -22.30
CA MET A 146 14.99 22.47 -21.52
C MET A 146 13.53 22.11 -21.82
N LEU A 147 13.31 20.79 -22.02
CA LEU A 147 11.96 20.24 -22.13
C LEU A 147 11.45 19.89 -20.75
N GLY A 148 10.34 20.46 -20.35
CA GLY A 148 9.73 20.21 -19.04
C GLY A 148 8.22 20.32 -19.08
N THR A 149 7.58 19.74 -18.07
CA THR A 149 6.16 19.91 -17.82
C THR A 149 5.90 19.88 -16.34
N VAL A 150 4.81 20.52 -15.90
CA VAL A 150 4.34 20.47 -14.52
C VAL A 150 3.08 19.62 -14.49
N ILE A 151 3.10 18.59 -13.65
CA ILE A 151 1.97 17.70 -13.43
C ILE A 151 1.50 17.78 -11.97
N HIS A 152 0.21 17.61 -11.77
CA HIS A 152 -0.42 17.59 -10.44
C HIS A 152 -1.21 16.29 -10.26
N PRO A 153 -0.55 15.15 -10.02
CA PRO A 153 -1.24 13.89 -9.83
C PRO A 153 -1.95 13.86 -8.47
N LYS A 154 -3.08 13.18 -8.40
CA LYS A 154 -3.78 12.85 -7.16
C LYS A 154 -2.98 11.82 -6.35
N HIS A 155 -2.48 10.77 -7.01
CA HIS A 155 -1.70 9.70 -6.41
C HIS A 155 -0.18 9.93 -6.62
N GLN A 156 0.63 9.22 -5.87
CA GLN A 156 2.11 9.36 -5.94
C GLN A 156 2.70 8.64 -7.17
N VAL A 157 2.11 8.83 -8.33
CA VAL A 157 2.45 8.11 -9.58
C VAL A 157 3.85 8.40 -10.10
N CYS A 158 4.47 9.51 -9.72
CA CYS A 158 5.84 9.85 -10.11
C CYS A 158 6.85 8.78 -9.66
N LEU A 159 6.58 8.08 -8.56
CA LEU A 159 7.44 7.02 -8.06
C LEU A 159 7.41 5.74 -8.91
N LEU A 160 6.39 5.55 -9.74
CA LEU A 160 6.29 4.42 -10.66
C LEU A 160 7.31 4.50 -11.80
N TYR A 161 7.81 5.70 -12.13
CA TYR A 161 8.68 5.93 -13.29
C TYR A 161 10.12 6.33 -12.92
N THR A 162 10.40 6.61 -11.66
CA THR A 162 11.74 6.98 -11.22
C THR A 162 12.66 5.79 -10.96
N SER A 163 12.11 4.59 -10.80
CA SER A 163 12.91 3.38 -10.56
C SER A 163 13.55 2.81 -11.83
N ASP A 164 12.97 3.07 -13.02
CA ASP A 164 13.47 2.51 -14.28
C ASP A 164 14.61 3.32 -14.91
N ALA A 165 14.86 4.53 -14.43
CA ALA A 165 15.90 5.42 -14.96
C ALA A 165 17.27 5.28 -14.25
N ALA A 166 17.37 4.43 -13.24
CA ALA A 166 18.58 4.28 -12.43
C ALA A 166 19.44 3.05 -12.80
N ASP A 167 18.99 2.20 -13.74
CA ASP A 167 19.65 0.96 -14.14
C ASP A 167 20.25 0.98 -15.56
N ASP A 168 20.49 2.17 -16.15
CA ASP A 168 21.24 2.32 -17.41
C ASP A 168 22.59 3.00 -17.18
#